data_a09adb16b00909fe9cca54cc4e35bb68
#
_entry.id   a09adb16b00909fe9cca54cc4e35bb68
#
_cell.length_a   1.000
_cell.length_b   1.000
_cell.length_c   1.000
_cell.angle_alpha   90.00
_cell.angle_beta   90.00
_cell.angle_gamma   90.00
#
_symmetry.space_group_name_H-M   'P 1'
#
loop_
_entity.id
_entity.type
_entity.pdbx_description
1 polymer ?
#
loop_
_entity_poly.entity_id
_entity_poly.type
_entity_poly.pdbx_seq_one_letter_code
_entity_poly.pdbx_strand_id
1 'polypeptide(L)'
;AIREIERGEKAEPEHPMLKIFRSAVYYYRGDREDAIELMSKVLAEHPEMDGIRPLYAIYLAGAGRREEALAQLSDDALSLSRSDHDMAYWVGCTYSILGEKDLAFKWLNRAVKLGNQNKPHFEHDKSLNQLRDDPRFLELMEKVYNGN
;
A
#
# COMPACT_ATOMS: atom_id res chain seq x y z
N ALA A 1 -4.52 10.17 14.66
CA ALA A 1 -3.50 10.07 13.59
C ALA A 1 -3.00 11.47 13.16
N ILE A 2 -3.84 12.38 12.60
CA ILE A 2 -3.39 13.69 12.09
C ILE A 2 -2.68 14.51 13.19
N ARG A 3 -3.25 14.63 14.38
CA ARG A 3 -2.64 15.37 15.51
C ARG A 3 -1.27 14.82 15.91
N GLU A 4 -1.06 13.53 15.82
CA GLU A 4 0.23 12.90 16.14
C GLU A 4 1.27 13.18 15.06
N ILE A 5 0.86 13.21 13.79
CA ILE A 5 1.73 13.63 12.67
C ILE A 5 2.14 15.09 12.86
N GLU A 6 1.19 15.99 13.09
CA GLU A 6 1.45 17.42 13.35
C GLU A 6 2.36 17.67 14.57
N ARG A 7 2.23 16.85 15.62
CA ARG A 7 3.10 16.91 16.79
C ARG A 7 4.52 16.44 16.46
N GLY A 8 4.65 15.35 15.69
CA GLY A 8 5.93 14.84 15.22
C GLY A 8 6.65 15.83 14.32
N GLU A 9 5.96 16.45 13.38
CA GLU A 9 6.51 17.43 12.45
C GLU A 9 7.00 18.72 13.15
N LYS A 10 6.41 19.07 14.29
CA LYS A 10 6.93 20.19 15.12
C LYS A 10 8.25 19.85 15.79
N ALA A 11 8.45 18.57 16.12
CA ALA A 11 9.67 18.09 16.75
C ALA A 11 10.78 17.80 15.73
N GLU A 12 10.42 17.13 14.62
CA GLU A 12 11.34 16.71 13.56
C GLU A 12 10.69 16.91 12.18
N PRO A 13 10.64 18.15 11.66
CA PRO A 13 9.86 18.47 10.45
C PRO A 13 10.33 17.74 9.19
N GLU A 14 11.59 17.33 9.15
CA GLU A 14 12.19 16.67 7.98
C GLU A 14 12.22 15.13 8.09
N HIS A 15 11.65 14.56 9.16
CA HIS A 15 11.68 13.11 9.35
C HIS A 15 10.90 12.38 8.24
N PRO A 16 11.52 11.47 7.45
CA PRO A 16 10.90 10.88 6.26
C PRO A 16 9.63 10.09 6.58
N MET A 17 9.58 9.37 7.71
CA MET A 17 8.38 8.62 8.10
C MET A 17 7.16 9.52 8.34
N LEU A 18 7.35 10.74 8.84
CA LEU A 18 6.24 11.68 9.03
C LEU A 18 5.71 12.17 7.66
N LYS A 19 6.61 12.41 6.71
CA LYS A 19 6.23 12.73 5.32
C LYS A 19 5.44 11.57 4.69
N ILE A 20 5.84 10.31 4.91
CA ILE A 20 5.12 9.12 4.44
C ILE A 20 3.73 9.04 5.07
N PHE A 21 3.60 9.20 6.39
CA PHE A 21 2.29 9.20 7.05
C PHE A 21 1.39 10.35 6.55
N ARG A 22 1.95 11.53 6.30
CA ARG A 22 1.20 12.64 5.74
C ARG A 22 0.74 12.35 4.31
N SER A 23 1.58 11.72 3.50
CA SER A 23 1.19 11.32 2.13
C SER A 23 0.01 10.34 2.15
N ALA A 24 -0.02 9.40 3.11
CA ALA A 24 -1.16 8.51 3.30
C ALA A 24 -2.44 9.27 3.66
N VAL A 25 -2.34 10.29 4.54
CA VAL A 25 -3.48 11.15 4.87
C VAL A 25 -4.01 11.87 3.63
N TYR A 26 -3.13 12.44 2.80
CA TYR A 26 -3.52 13.09 1.55
C TYR A 26 -4.23 12.10 0.61
N TYR A 27 -3.66 10.92 0.40
CA TYR A 27 -4.25 9.91 -0.46
C TYR A 27 -5.68 9.51 -0.04
N TYR A 28 -5.87 9.20 1.26
CA TYR A 28 -7.20 8.79 1.77
C TYR A 28 -8.22 9.93 1.84
N ARG A 29 -7.78 11.17 1.85
CA ARG A 29 -8.66 12.34 1.72
C ARG A 29 -9.07 12.63 0.29
N GLY A 30 -8.38 12.08 -0.70
CA GLY A 30 -8.60 12.31 -2.11
C GLY A 30 -7.62 13.30 -2.75
N ASP A 31 -6.70 13.87 -1.99
CA ASP A 31 -5.66 14.80 -2.43
C ASP A 31 -4.50 13.98 -3.06
N ARG A 32 -4.80 13.28 -4.16
CA ARG A 32 -3.92 12.24 -4.71
C ARG A 32 -2.60 12.78 -5.26
N GLU A 33 -2.65 13.92 -5.95
CA GLU A 33 -1.44 14.53 -6.51
C GLU A 33 -0.49 15.01 -5.41
N ASP A 34 -1.02 15.59 -4.33
CA ASP A 34 -0.21 15.99 -3.17
C ASP A 34 0.45 14.77 -2.50
N ALA A 35 -0.28 13.65 -2.41
CA ALA A 35 0.26 12.39 -1.89
C ALA A 35 1.40 11.86 -2.78
N ILE A 36 1.22 11.88 -4.09
CA ILE A 36 2.21 11.44 -5.08
C ILE A 36 3.45 12.35 -5.03
N GLU A 37 3.27 13.66 -5.04
CA GLU A 37 4.37 14.62 -4.97
C GLU A 37 5.21 14.43 -3.71
N LEU A 38 4.55 14.31 -2.55
CA LEU A 38 5.25 14.13 -1.28
C LEU A 38 6.01 12.81 -1.23
N MET A 39 5.41 11.70 -1.68
CA MET A 39 6.07 10.41 -1.73
C MET A 39 7.24 10.38 -2.71
N SER A 40 7.09 11.02 -3.87
CA SER A 40 8.17 11.17 -4.86
C SER A 40 9.38 11.90 -4.26
N LYS A 41 9.15 12.98 -3.51
CA LYS A 41 10.22 13.71 -2.81
C LYS A 41 10.92 12.83 -1.77
N VAL A 42 10.17 12.09 -0.96
CA VAL A 42 10.74 11.18 0.03
C VAL A 42 11.65 10.15 -0.64
N LEU A 43 11.21 9.52 -1.73
CA LEU A 43 12.01 8.52 -2.45
C LEU A 43 13.23 9.11 -3.14
N ALA A 44 13.17 10.36 -3.58
CA ALA A 44 14.31 11.07 -4.18
C ALA A 44 15.37 11.44 -3.13
N GLU A 45 14.94 11.85 -1.94
CA GLU A 45 15.80 12.22 -0.81
C GLU A 45 16.37 10.99 -0.07
N HIS A 46 15.61 9.88 -0.07
CA HIS A 46 15.89 8.63 0.66
C HIS A 46 15.76 7.42 -0.26
N PRO A 47 16.66 7.24 -1.23
CA PRO A 47 16.60 6.12 -2.18
C PRO A 47 16.73 4.75 -1.51
N GLU A 48 17.30 4.68 -0.29
CA GLU A 48 17.40 3.46 0.52
C GLU A 48 16.05 2.97 1.06
N MET A 49 15.01 3.79 1.00
CA MET A 49 13.67 3.43 1.49
C MET A 49 12.83 2.68 0.45
N ASP A 50 13.43 1.74 -0.28
CA ASP A 50 12.75 0.97 -1.33
C ASP A 50 11.51 0.20 -0.84
N GLY A 51 11.45 -0.11 0.45
CA GLY A 51 10.29 -0.78 1.08
C GLY A 51 8.97 -0.01 0.98
N ILE A 52 9.01 1.31 0.72
CA ILE A 52 7.78 2.11 0.54
C ILE A 52 7.32 2.20 -0.92
N ARG A 53 8.07 1.67 -1.89
CA ARG A 53 7.68 1.71 -3.32
C ARG A 53 6.34 1.04 -3.60
N PRO A 54 5.97 -0.11 -3.00
CA PRO A 54 4.63 -0.68 -3.18
C PRO A 54 3.51 0.23 -2.66
N LEU A 55 3.73 0.98 -1.57
CA LEU A 55 2.77 1.98 -1.09
C LEU A 55 2.64 3.14 -2.10
N TYR A 56 3.75 3.60 -2.65
CA TYR A 56 3.74 4.63 -3.70
C TYR A 56 3.02 4.15 -4.97
N ALA A 57 3.19 2.87 -5.32
CA ALA A 57 2.46 2.25 -6.44
C ALA A 57 0.94 2.30 -6.26
N ILE A 58 0.41 2.17 -5.03
CA ILE A 58 -1.02 2.35 -4.74
C ILE A 58 -1.48 3.75 -5.11
N TYR A 59 -0.71 4.79 -4.76
CA TYR A 59 -1.09 6.18 -5.05
C TYR A 59 -1.13 6.45 -6.55
N LEU A 60 -0.12 5.99 -7.27
CA LEU A 60 -0.04 6.11 -8.73
C LEU A 60 -1.18 5.34 -9.42
N ALA A 61 -1.44 4.11 -9.01
CA ALA A 61 -2.54 3.30 -9.53
C ALA A 61 -3.89 3.96 -9.28
N GLY A 62 -4.11 4.48 -8.06
CA GLY A 62 -5.32 5.21 -7.68
C GLY A 62 -5.53 6.52 -8.44
N ALA A 63 -4.47 7.14 -8.94
CA ALA A 63 -4.51 8.29 -9.82
C ALA A 63 -4.62 7.94 -11.33
N GLY A 64 -4.73 6.63 -11.67
CA GLY A 64 -4.82 6.16 -13.05
C GLY A 64 -3.46 6.11 -13.79
N ARG A 65 -2.35 6.30 -13.10
CA ARG A 65 -0.98 6.30 -13.65
C ARG A 65 -0.41 4.88 -13.67
N ARG A 66 -1.04 4.01 -14.49
CA ARG A 66 -0.78 2.56 -14.52
C ARG A 66 0.69 2.21 -14.75
N GLU A 67 1.31 2.78 -15.77
CA GLU A 67 2.70 2.44 -16.14
C GLU A 67 3.68 2.84 -15.04
N GLU A 68 3.48 4.00 -14.44
CA GLU A 68 4.31 4.48 -13.34
C GLU A 68 4.11 3.64 -12.07
N ALA A 69 2.88 3.20 -11.79
CA ALA A 69 2.60 2.30 -10.68
C ALA A 69 3.33 0.96 -10.86
N LEU A 70 3.27 0.36 -12.06
CA LEU A 70 3.97 -0.88 -12.36
C LEU A 70 5.49 -0.73 -12.29
N ALA A 71 6.03 0.44 -12.68
CA ALA A 71 7.46 0.73 -12.57
C ALA A 71 7.97 0.74 -11.11
N GLN A 72 7.09 1.05 -10.12
CA GLN A 72 7.46 0.95 -8.70
C GLN A 72 7.53 -0.51 -8.21
N LEU A 73 6.86 -1.43 -8.88
CA LEU A 73 6.89 -2.87 -8.57
C LEU A 73 8.02 -3.58 -9.31
N SER A 74 9.24 -3.05 -9.20
CA SER A 74 10.46 -3.66 -9.76
C SER A 74 10.72 -5.05 -9.15
N ASP A 75 11.59 -5.85 -9.77
CA ASP A 75 11.97 -7.17 -9.25
C ASP A 75 12.51 -7.09 -7.83
N ASP A 76 13.29 -6.05 -7.50
CA ASP A 76 13.82 -5.83 -6.16
C ASP A 76 12.70 -5.52 -5.16
N ALA A 77 11.78 -4.60 -5.49
CA ALA A 77 10.64 -4.27 -4.64
C ALA A 77 9.74 -5.49 -4.43
N LEU A 78 9.47 -6.28 -5.47
CA LEU A 78 8.71 -7.53 -5.36
C LEU A 78 9.43 -8.59 -4.55
N SER A 79 10.76 -8.66 -4.64
CA SER A 79 11.58 -9.58 -3.84
C SER A 79 11.49 -9.24 -2.34
N LEU A 80 11.65 -7.98 -1.96
CA LEU A 80 11.46 -7.50 -0.59
C LEU A 80 10.04 -7.80 -0.08
N SER A 81 9.04 -7.54 -0.90
CA SER A 81 7.62 -7.77 -0.56
C SER A 81 7.28 -9.24 -0.28
N ARG A 82 8.10 -10.19 -0.74
CA ARG A 82 7.88 -11.62 -0.43
C ARG A 82 8.11 -11.98 1.03
N SER A 83 8.78 -11.13 1.79
CA SER A 83 9.17 -11.40 3.18
C SER A 83 8.50 -10.47 4.18
N ASP A 84 7.78 -9.46 3.71
CA ASP A 84 7.11 -8.46 4.53
C ASP A 84 5.60 -8.45 4.27
N HIS A 85 4.81 -8.59 5.35
CA HIS A 85 3.36 -8.72 5.23
C HIS A 85 2.67 -7.42 4.78
N ASP A 86 3.19 -6.25 5.14
CA ASP A 86 2.61 -4.96 4.75
C ASP A 86 2.95 -4.64 3.29
N MET A 87 4.21 -4.86 2.90
CA MET A 87 4.62 -4.70 1.51
C MET A 87 3.85 -5.65 0.58
N ALA A 88 3.68 -6.92 0.96
CA ALA A 88 2.88 -7.88 0.20
C ALA A 88 1.41 -7.42 0.06
N TYR A 89 0.85 -6.86 1.13
CA TYR A 89 -0.50 -6.28 1.11
C TYR A 89 -0.59 -5.10 0.12
N TRP A 90 0.37 -4.18 0.15
CA TRP A 90 0.40 -3.01 -0.76
C TRP A 90 0.55 -3.43 -2.22
N VAL A 91 1.37 -4.44 -2.51
CA VAL A 91 1.46 -5.01 -3.87
C VAL A 91 0.11 -5.58 -4.31
N GLY A 92 -0.57 -6.32 -3.44
CA GLY A 92 -1.91 -6.86 -3.70
C GLY A 92 -2.93 -5.77 -3.96
N CYS A 93 -2.92 -4.68 -3.17
CA CYS A 93 -3.77 -3.50 -3.37
C CYS A 93 -3.51 -2.83 -4.72
N THR A 94 -2.24 -2.67 -5.10
CA THR A 94 -1.87 -2.08 -6.39
C THR A 94 -2.45 -2.89 -7.54
N TYR A 95 -2.24 -4.22 -7.57
CA TYR A 95 -2.80 -5.08 -8.60
C TYR A 95 -4.33 -5.11 -8.60
N SER A 96 -4.97 -5.01 -7.42
CA SER A 96 -6.43 -4.87 -7.32
C SER A 96 -6.90 -3.61 -8.05
N ILE A 97 -6.33 -2.45 -7.76
CA ILE A 97 -6.70 -1.18 -8.41
C ILE A 97 -6.49 -1.27 -9.93
N LEU A 98 -5.42 -1.92 -10.37
CA LEU A 98 -5.09 -2.09 -11.79
C LEU A 98 -5.97 -3.15 -12.50
N GLY A 99 -6.85 -3.85 -11.79
CA GLY A 99 -7.75 -4.88 -12.36
C GLY A 99 -7.07 -6.25 -12.57
N GLU A 100 -5.85 -6.43 -12.11
CA GLU A 100 -5.06 -7.67 -12.22
C GLU A 100 -5.42 -8.64 -11.08
N LYS A 101 -6.66 -9.17 -11.09
CA LYS A 101 -7.25 -9.92 -9.97
C LYS A 101 -6.41 -11.12 -9.52
N ASP A 102 -5.84 -11.89 -10.43
CA ASP A 102 -5.06 -13.09 -10.09
C ASP A 102 -3.77 -12.72 -9.33
N LEU A 103 -3.09 -11.67 -9.78
CA LEU A 103 -1.91 -11.15 -9.09
C LEU A 103 -2.29 -10.52 -7.73
N ALA A 104 -3.41 -9.81 -7.67
CA ALA A 104 -3.91 -9.25 -6.41
C ALA A 104 -4.15 -10.35 -5.37
N PHE A 105 -4.91 -11.40 -5.69
CA PHE A 105 -5.15 -12.51 -4.78
C PHE A 105 -3.89 -13.28 -4.40
N LYS A 106 -2.96 -13.47 -5.34
CA LYS A 106 -1.65 -14.08 -5.05
C LYS A 106 -0.92 -13.32 -3.95
N TRP A 107 -0.83 -12.00 -4.05
CA TRP A 107 -0.10 -11.16 -3.10
C TRP A 107 -0.84 -10.97 -1.77
N LEU A 108 -2.16 -10.83 -1.80
CA LEU A 108 -2.98 -10.74 -0.58
C LEU A 108 -2.92 -12.04 0.23
N ASN A 109 -3.00 -13.21 -0.42
CA ASN A 109 -2.78 -14.49 0.25
C ASN A 109 -1.37 -14.60 0.82
N ARG A 110 -0.36 -14.04 0.14
CA ARG A 110 1.00 -13.99 0.68
C ARG A 110 1.07 -13.11 1.93
N ALA A 111 0.43 -11.94 1.93
CA ALA A 111 0.36 -11.07 3.09
C ALA A 111 -0.26 -11.77 4.31
N VAL A 112 -1.38 -12.46 4.12
CA VAL A 112 -2.03 -13.24 5.18
C VAL A 112 -1.12 -14.35 5.68
N LYS A 113 -0.46 -15.08 4.79
CA LYS A 113 0.49 -16.15 5.15
C LYS A 113 1.69 -15.62 5.96
N LEU A 114 2.08 -14.38 5.74
CA LEU A 114 3.14 -13.71 6.49
C LEU A 114 2.65 -13.11 7.82
N GLY A 115 1.36 -13.24 8.13
CA GLY A 115 0.77 -12.81 9.40
C GLY A 115 -0.01 -11.50 9.34
N ASN A 116 -0.30 -10.95 8.15
CA ASN A 116 -1.17 -9.78 8.06
C ASN A 116 -2.62 -10.17 8.39
N GLN A 117 -3.04 -9.84 9.61
CA GLN A 117 -4.39 -10.07 10.13
C GLN A 117 -5.12 -8.75 10.42
N ASN A 118 -4.77 -7.69 9.70
CA ASN A 118 -5.42 -6.39 9.85
C ASN A 118 -6.82 -6.42 9.22
N LYS A 119 -7.78 -7.04 9.93
CA LYS A 119 -9.16 -7.21 9.49
C LYS A 119 -9.80 -5.92 8.98
N PRO A 120 -9.69 -4.76 9.69
CA PRO A 120 -10.24 -3.50 9.19
C PRO A 120 -9.71 -3.09 7.82
N HIS A 121 -8.43 -3.34 7.51
CA HIS A 121 -7.89 -3.05 6.18
C HIS A 121 -8.55 -3.93 5.11
N PHE A 122 -8.60 -5.25 5.30
CA PHE A 122 -9.25 -6.13 4.33
C PHE A 122 -10.74 -5.83 4.15
N GLU A 123 -11.45 -5.44 5.21
CA GLU A 123 -12.88 -5.14 5.16
C GLU A 123 -13.20 -3.79 4.50
N HIS A 124 -12.39 -2.77 4.75
CA HIS A 124 -12.77 -1.38 4.45
C HIS A 124 -11.85 -0.67 3.46
N ASP A 125 -10.70 -1.24 3.10
CA ASP A 125 -9.79 -0.62 2.13
C ASP A 125 -10.45 -0.58 0.74
N LYS A 126 -10.63 0.63 0.24
CA LYS A 126 -11.21 0.88 -1.09
C LYS A 126 -10.35 0.31 -2.22
N SER A 127 -9.06 0.12 -1.98
CA SER A 127 -8.16 -0.51 -2.95
C SER A 127 -8.58 -1.94 -3.31
N LEU A 128 -9.35 -2.62 -2.45
CA LEU A 128 -9.83 -3.98 -2.66
C LEU A 128 -11.24 -4.05 -3.26
N ASN A 129 -11.88 -2.92 -3.57
CA ASN A 129 -13.26 -2.90 -4.03
C ASN A 129 -13.52 -3.78 -5.26
N GLN A 130 -12.56 -3.86 -6.19
CA GLN A 130 -12.71 -4.67 -7.41
C GLN A 130 -12.65 -6.19 -7.16
N LEU A 131 -12.25 -6.61 -5.96
CA LEU A 131 -12.15 -8.02 -5.58
C LEU A 131 -13.36 -8.51 -4.79
N ARG A 132 -14.19 -7.62 -4.22
CA ARG A 132 -15.23 -7.97 -3.25
C ARG A 132 -16.29 -8.93 -3.78
N ASP A 133 -16.62 -8.83 -5.08
CA ASP A 133 -17.60 -9.70 -5.73
C ASP A 133 -16.98 -11.02 -6.27
N ASP A 134 -15.66 -11.21 -6.13
CA ASP A 134 -14.97 -12.43 -6.53
C ASP A 134 -15.08 -13.47 -5.40
N PRO A 135 -15.49 -14.72 -5.68
CA PRO A 135 -15.60 -15.76 -4.64
C PRO A 135 -14.33 -15.97 -3.81
N ARG A 136 -13.16 -15.76 -4.42
CA ARG A 136 -11.86 -15.87 -3.74
C ARG A 136 -11.69 -14.85 -2.61
N PHE A 137 -12.46 -13.75 -2.62
CA PHE A 137 -12.41 -12.76 -1.55
C PHE A 137 -12.96 -13.31 -0.25
N LEU A 138 -14.03 -14.12 -0.30
CA LEU A 138 -14.56 -14.79 0.90
C LEU A 138 -13.54 -15.76 1.50
N GLU A 139 -12.88 -16.56 0.65
CA GLU A 139 -11.82 -17.48 1.11
C GLU A 139 -10.63 -16.73 1.74
N LEU A 140 -10.26 -15.59 1.16
CA LEU A 140 -9.22 -14.71 1.72
C LEU A 140 -9.63 -14.20 3.10
N MET A 141 -10.88 -13.72 3.24
CA MET A 141 -11.39 -13.20 4.50
C MET A 141 -11.45 -14.28 5.59
N GLU A 142 -11.84 -15.51 5.26
CA GLU A 142 -11.81 -16.65 6.21
C GLU A 142 -10.41 -16.85 6.78
N LYS A 143 -9.35 -16.78 5.94
CA LYS A 143 -7.96 -16.89 6.40
C LYS A 143 -7.54 -15.70 7.28
N VAL A 144 -7.99 -14.49 6.96
CA VAL A 144 -7.73 -13.28 7.78
C VAL A 144 -8.37 -13.41 9.16
N TYR A 145 -9.58 -14.00 9.24
CA TYR A 145 -10.33 -14.14 10.50
C TYR A 145 -9.80 -15.26 11.37
N ASN A 146 -9.47 -16.40 10.77
CA ASN A 146 -9.17 -17.64 11.53
C ASN A 146 -7.68 -17.78 11.87
N GLY A 147 -6.82 -17.00 11.22
CA GLY A 147 -5.38 -17.22 11.27
C GLY A 147 -5.01 -18.52 10.51
N ASN A 148 -3.90 -18.52 9.82
CA ASN A 148 -3.43 -19.77 9.18
C ASN A 148 -3.01 -20.80 10.20
#